data_3f4e4f38a5a6995e7941a67f410e8f20
#
_entry.id   3f4e4f38a5a6995e7941a67f410e8f20
#
_cell.length_a   1.000
_cell.length_b   1.000
_cell.length_c   1.000
_cell.angle_alpha   90.00
_cell.angle_beta   90.00
_cell.angle_gamma   90.00
#
_symmetry.space_group_name_H-M   'P 1'
#
loop_
_entity.id
_entity.type
_entity.pdbx_description
1 polymer ?
#
loop_
_entity_poly.entity_id
_entity_poly.type
_entity_poly.pdbx_seq_one_letter_code
_entity_poly.pdbx_strand_id
1 'polypeptide(L)'
;MNYRRTKSWLKFVRRLKFHNRKYKDRLFQRVFQDKRDLLDLYNAINGTNHQNPEELEITTLEDVIFMSMKNDKSFIISSTMNLYEHQSTVNPNMPIRGLLYFAQLYDEYIKLHDLNMYGHKLIKLPMPQYIVFYNGTEQIPDDHTLVLSDAFESDPTANEMEPALECKARVMNVNSGHNAELMNKCRRLMHYSLFIARIRQNTNNGMSVEQAIDEAITYCIDHDILKDVLLKNRSEVRHMLLTEFDENKFAKSMWKEGHESGYTEGHESGYAEGHESGYAEGCESELKNILEIMDEINKGNDTVEKLVALGY
;
A
#
# COMPACT_ATOMS: atom_id res chain seq x y z
N MET A 1 12.29 29.21 -16.73
CA MET A 1 11.98 28.44 -17.96
C MET A 1 11.64 26.96 -17.69
N ASN A 2 11.04 26.58 -16.55
CA ASN A 2 10.83 25.18 -16.15
C ASN A 2 9.39 24.77 -15.80
N TYR A 3 8.39 25.62 -16.04
CA TYR A 3 7.00 25.33 -15.65
C TYR A 3 6.24 24.40 -16.62
N ARG A 4 6.74 24.22 -17.85
CA ARG A 4 6.11 23.34 -18.86
C ARG A 4 6.54 21.85 -18.76
N ARG A 5 7.74 21.57 -18.23
CA ARG A 5 8.25 20.19 -18.07
C ARG A 5 7.55 19.44 -16.93
N THR A 6 7.26 20.12 -15.82
CA THR A 6 6.57 19.53 -14.66
C THR A 6 5.13 19.11 -14.96
N LYS A 7 4.38 19.84 -15.81
CA LYS A 7 3.02 19.45 -16.21
C LYS A 7 2.99 18.23 -17.14
N SER A 8 3.99 18.05 -18.00
CA SER A 8 4.10 16.87 -18.88
C SER A 8 4.46 15.61 -18.07
N TRP A 9 5.39 15.73 -17.11
CA TRP A 9 5.79 14.65 -16.23
C TRP A 9 4.67 14.23 -15.29
N LEU A 10 3.93 15.17 -14.68
CA LEU A 10 2.74 14.90 -13.87
C LEU A 10 1.60 14.25 -14.66
N LYS A 11 1.42 14.61 -15.95
CA LYS A 11 0.46 13.91 -16.83
C LYS A 11 0.93 12.50 -17.19
N PHE A 12 2.22 12.28 -17.40
CA PHE A 12 2.82 10.98 -17.67
C PHE A 12 2.74 10.07 -16.44
N VAL A 13 3.11 10.57 -15.26
CA VAL A 13 2.98 9.85 -13.97
C VAL A 13 1.52 9.57 -13.61
N ARG A 14 0.59 10.50 -13.89
CA ARG A 14 -0.85 10.24 -13.76
C ARG A 14 -1.32 9.13 -14.69
N ARG A 15 -0.86 9.12 -15.95
CA ARG A 15 -1.24 8.09 -16.93
C ARG A 15 -0.68 6.71 -16.57
N LEU A 16 0.53 6.65 -16.00
CA LEU A 16 1.12 5.41 -15.48
C LEU A 16 0.43 4.91 -14.20
N LYS A 17 0.05 5.81 -13.27
CA LYS A 17 -0.71 5.44 -12.06
C LYS A 17 -2.11 4.87 -12.36
N PHE A 18 -2.74 5.25 -13.47
CA PHE A 18 -4.08 4.77 -13.84
C PHE A 18 -4.10 3.36 -14.45
N HIS A 19 -2.98 2.85 -15.01
CA HIS A 19 -2.94 1.52 -15.61
C HIS A 19 -2.58 0.40 -14.62
N ASN A 20 -1.92 0.71 -13.50
CA ASN A 20 -1.26 -0.26 -12.61
C ASN A 20 -2.15 -0.90 -11.52
N ARG A 21 -3.42 -0.54 -11.39
CA ARG A 21 -4.29 -1.04 -10.29
C ARG A 21 -5.26 -2.16 -10.69
N LYS A 22 -5.40 -2.48 -11.95
CA LYS A 22 -6.48 -3.37 -12.43
C LYS A 22 -6.19 -4.87 -12.36
N TYR A 23 -4.95 -5.31 -12.06
CA TYR A 23 -4.57 -6.72 -12.26
C TYR A 23 -4.16 -7.48 -10.99
N LYS A 24 -3.73 -6.81 -9.91
CA LYS A 24 -3.11 -7.46 -8.73
C LYS A 24 -4.04 -8.38 -7.93
N ASP A 25 -5.35 -8.21 -8.04
CA ASP A 25 -6.32 -8.90 -7.19
C ASP A 25 -7.18 -9.90 -7.96
N ARG A 26 -6.97 -10.05 -9.28
CA ARG A 26 -7.84 -10.87 -10.14
C ARG A 26 -7.82 -12.35 -9.80
N LEU A 27 -6.66 -12.91 -9.49
CA LEU A 27 -6.58 -14.33 -9.16
C LEU A 27 -7.29 -14.63 -7.84
N PHE A 28 -7.07 -13.82 -6.79
CA PHE A 28 -7.77 -13.97 -5.52
C PHE A 28 -9.27 -13.84 -5.70
N GLN A 29 -9.73 -12.81 -6.43
CA GLN A 29 -11.14 -12.63 -6.78
C GLN A 29 -11.71 -13.83 -7.54
N ARG A 30 -10.93 -14.42 -8.46
CA ARG A 30 -11.34 -15.59 -9.23
C ARG A 30 -11.45 -16.83 -8.35
N VAL A 31 -10.51 -17.04 -7.43
CA VAL A 31 -10.52 -18.15 -6.48
C VAL A 31 -11.74 -18.10 -5.56
N PHE A 32 -12.15 -16.89 -5.13
CA PHE A 32 -13.31 -16.66 -4.27
C PHE A 32 -14.49 -16.06 -5.01
N GLN A 33 -14.69 -16.43 -6.28
CA GLN A 33 -15.82 -15.96 -7.08
C GLN A 33 -17.14 -16.63 -6.65
N ASP A 34 -17.10 -17.90 -6.24
CA ASP A 34 -18.25 -18.64 -5.78
C ASP A 34 -18.65 -18.20 -4.37
N LYS A 35 -19.95 -17.98 -4.15
CA LYS A 35 -20.50 -17.61 -2.84
C LYS A 35 -20.19 -18.66 -1.75
N ARG A 36 -20.12 -19.95 -2.10
CA ARG A 36 -19.78 -21.02 -1.15
C ARG A 36 -18.35 -20.85 -0.66
N ASP A 37 -17.38 -20.67 -1.56
CA ASP A 37 -15.98 -20.47 -1.21
C ASP A 37 -15.79 -19.18 -0.36
N LEU A 38 -16.54 -18.13 -0.68
CA LEU A 38 -16.53 -16.88 0.08
C LEU A 38 -17.15 -17.04 1.48
N LEU A 39 -18.21 -17.83 1.60
CA LEU A 39 -18.83 -18.16 2.87
C LEU A 39 -17.90 -19.00 3.77
N ASP A 40 -17.22 -19.99 3.18
CA ASP A 40 -16.23 -20.80 3.90
C ASP A 40 -15.06 -19.93 4.42
N LEU A 41 -14.61 -18.95 3.63
CA LEU A 41 -13.62 -17.98 4.07
C LEU A 41 -14.14 -17.10 5.23
N TYR A 42 -15.36 -16.58 5.12
CA TYR A 42 -16.00 -15.82 6.19
C TYR A 42 -16.11 -16.62 7.48
N ASN A 43 -16.62 -17.87 7.40
CA ASN A 43 -16.72 -18.77 8.54
C ASN A 43 -15.37 -19.04 9.19
N ALA A 44 -14.34 -19.27 8.40
CA ALA A 44 -12.98 -19.53 8.89
C ALA A 44 -12.39 -18.35 9.67
N ILE A 45 -12.61 -17.12 9.17
CA ILE A 45 -12.10 -15.88 9.79
C ILE A 45 -12.86 -15.56 11.09
N ASN A 46 -14.19 -15.74 11.09
CA ASN A 46 -15.05 -15.29 12.18
C ASN A 46 -15.41 -16.41 13.18
N GLY A 47 -14.97 -17.66 12.91
CA GLY A 47 -15.32 -18.81 13.75
C GLY A 47 -16.82 -19.14 13.74
N THR A 48 -17.51 -18.78 12.64
CA THR A 48 -18.95 -19.05 12.44
C THR A 48 -19.17 -20.31 11.61
N ASN A 49 -20.43 -20.72 11.44
CA ASN A 49 -20.79 -21.94 10.70
C ASN A 49 -22.07 -21.73 9.88
N HIS A 50 -22.10 -20.67 9.07
CA HIS A 50 -23.18 -20.44 8.11
C HIS A 50 -23.15 -21.49 7.03
N GLN A 51 -24.31 -22.04 6.65
CA GLN A 51 -24.43 -23.13 5.68
C GLN A 51 -25.00 -22.69 4.34
N ASN A 52 -25.76 -21.61 4.33
CA ASN A 52 -26.45 -21.15 3.14
C ASN A 52 -25.69 -20.00 2.44
N PRO A 53 -25.06 -20.24 1.28
CA PRO A 53 -24.34 -19.19 0.54
C PRO A 53 -25.24 -18.02 0.08
N GLU A 54 -26.55 -18.24 -0.03
CA GLU A 54 -27.46 -17.17 -0.45
C GLU A 54 -27.73 -16.12 0.62
N GLU A 55 -27.26 -16.36 1.86
CA GLU A 55 -27.23 -15.32 2.90
C GLU A 55 -26.20 -14.21 2.60
N LEU A 56 -25.26 -14.46 1.67
CA LEU A 56 -24.30 -13.46 1.24
C LEU A 56 -24.96 -12.48 0.24
N GLU A 57 -25.05 -11.23 0.63
CA GLU A 57 -25.41 -10.12 -0.27
C GLU A 57 -24.13 -9.46 -0.76
N ILE A 58 -23.84 -9.62 -2.06
CA ILE A 58 -22.61 -9.06 -2.67
C ILE A 58 -22.81 -7.57 -2.93
N THR A 59 -21.91 -6.76 -2.40
CA THR A 59 -21.95 -5.29 -2.47
C THR A 59 -20.67 -4.70 -3.10
N THR A 60 -19.94 -5.52 -3.87
CA THR A 60 -18.67 -5.10 -4.51
C THR A 60 -18.88 -3.91 -5.45
N LEU A 61 -18.10 -2.86 -5.24
CA LEU A 61 -18.13 -1.64 -6.04
C LEU A 61 -17.49 -1.87 -7.42
N GLU A 62 -18.28 -1.87 -8.48
CA GLU A 62 -17.78 -2.17 -9.83
C GLU A 62 -17.15 -0.98 -10.55
N ASP A 63 -17.71 0.22 -10.45
CA ASP A 63 -17.16 1.44 -11.06
C ASP A 63 -17.60 2.70 -10.29
N VAL A 64 -16.65 3.31 -9.59
CA VAL A 64 -16.88 4.62 -9.00
C VAL A 64 -16.16 5.68 -9.81
N ILE A 65 -16.95 6.51 -10.47
CA ILE A 65 -16.49 7.53 -11.43
C ILE A 65 -15.55 8.56 -10.78
N PHE A 66 -15.60 8.77 -9.46
CA PHE A 66 -14.93 9.90 -8.82
C PHE A 66 -13.49 9.62 -8.33
N MET A 67 -13.10 8.38 -8.02
CA MET A 67 -11.75 8.08 -7.49
C MET A 67 -11.04 6.89 -8.12
N SER A 68 -11.60 6.21 -9.12
CA SER A 68 -11.02 5.00 -9.73
C SER A 68 -10.64 3.92 -8.70
N MET A 69 -11.31 3.90 -7.55
CA MET A 69 -11.09 2.93 -6.49
C MET A 69 -12.08 1.78 -6.66
N LYS A 70 -11.53 0.58 -6.80
CA LYS A 70 -12.27 -0.67 -6.74
C LYS A 70 -11.82 -1.42 -5.50
N ASN A 71 -12.76 -1.98 -4.77
CA ASN A 71 -12.45 -2.94 -3.74
C ASN A 71 -12.48 -4.37 -4.33
N ASP A 72 -11.77 -5.31 -3.72
CA ASP A 72 -11.69 -6.67 -4.24
C ASP A 72 -12.98 -7.45 -4.03
N LYS A 73 -13.45 -7.53 -2.81
CA LYS A 73 -14.72 -8.16 -2.45
C LYS A 73 -15.37 -7.41 -1.29
N SER A 74 -16.63 -7.06 -1.45
CA SER A 74 -17.47 -6.64 -0.33
C SER A 74 -18.82 -7.36 -0.37
N PHE A 75 -19.31 -7.66 0.81
CA PHE A 75 -20.58 -8.39 0.99
C PHE A 75 -21.14 -8.18 2.40
N ILE A 76 -22.44 -8.34 2.52
CA ILE A 76 -23.14 -8.33 3.82
C ILE A 76 -23.57 -9.75 4.16
N ILE A 77 -23.35 -10.13 5.41
CA ILE A 77 -23.89 -11.34 6.02
C ILE A 77 -24.15 -11.09 7.50
N SER A 78 -25.29 -11.52 8.01
CA SER A 78 -25.65 -11.41 9.43
C SER A 78 -25.42 -10.02 10.04
N SER A 79 -25.80 -8.97 9.31
CA SER A 79 -25.62 -7.56 9.72
C SER A 79 -24.14 -7.12 9.86
N THR A 80 -23.21 -7.82 9.19
CA THR A 80 -21.81 -7.42 9.07
C THR A 80 -21.51 -7.09 7.61
N MET A 81 -21.00 -5.87 7.37
CA MET A 81 -20.49 -5.42 6.07
C MET A 81 -19.01 -5.73 6.00
N ASN A 82 -18.67 -6.70 5.18
CA ASN A 82 -17.30 -7.20 5.03
C ASN A 82 -16.64 -6.53 3.83
N LEU A 83 -15.42 -6.06 4.04
CA LEU A 83 -14.51 -5.57 3.01
C LEU A 83 -13.26 -6.44 3.02
N TYR A 84 -13.03 -7.21 1.96
CA TYR A 84 -11.89 -8.09 1.79
C TYR A 84 -11.01 -7.58 0.66
N GLU A 85 -9.74 -7.36 0.94
CA GLU A 85 -8.73 -6.95 -0.04
C GLU A 85 -7.53 -7.88 -0.01
N HIS A 86 -6.94 -8.11 -1.17
CA HIS A 86 -5.70 -8.83 -1.33
C HIS A 86 -4.55 -7.85 -1.63
N GLN A 87 -3.39 -8.04 -0.96
CA GLN A 87 -2.21 -7.20 -1.15
C GLN A 87 -0.94 -8.04 -1.28
N SER A 88 -0.14 -7.75 -2.32
CA SER A 88 1.20 -8.35 -2.52
C SER A 88 2.35 -7.46 -2.03
N THR A 89 2.04 -6.27 -1.50
CA THR A 89 3.00 -5.31 -0.94
C THR A 89 2.48 -4.79 0.39
N VAL A 90 3.37 -4.48 1.31
CA VAL A 90 3.00 -3.81 2.56
C VAL A 90 2.52 -2.40 2.25
N ASN A 91 1.34 -2.04 2.74
CA ASN A 91 0.75 -0.73 2.52
C ASN A 91 0.15 -0.20 3.84
N PRO A 92 0.82 0.76 4.51
CA PRO A 92 0.34 1.32 5.77
C PRO A 92 -0.94 2.16 5.61
N ASN A 93 -1.29 2.57 4.38
CA ASN A 93 -2.46 3.41 4.11
C ASN A 93 -3.77 2.61 3.93
N MET A 94 -3.79 1.33 4.28
CA MET A 94 -5.01 0.53 4.18
C MET A 94 -6.18 1.10 4.99
N PRO A 95 -6.01 1.62 6.25
CA PRO A 95 -7.10 2.23 6.99
C PRO A 95 -7.73 3.43 6.28
N ILE A 96 -6.92 4.29 5.61
CA ILE A 96 -7.42 5.42 4.82
C ILE A 96 -8.28 4.92 3.66
N ARG A 97 -7.82 3.87 2.95
CA ARG A 97 -8.59 3.24 1.87
C ARG A 97 -9.89 2.64 2.38
N GLY A 98 -9.83 1.93 3.52
CA GLY A 98 -10.99 1.33 4.18
C GLY A 98 -12.06 2.36 4.54
N LEU A 99 -11.67 3.50 5.11
CA LEU A 99 -12.57 4.60 5.42
C LEU A 99 -13.34 5.06 4.17
N LEU A 100 -12.64 5.28 3.06
CA LEU A 100 -13.24 5.74 1.81
C LEU A 100 -14.15 4.68 1.19
N TYR A 101 -13.79 3.41 1.24
CA TYR A 101 -14.64 2.31 0.76
C TYR A 101 -15.90 2.15 1.61
N PHE A 102 -15.79 2.16 2.95
CA PHE A 102 -16.96 2.05 3.82
C PHE A 102 -17.90 3.23 3.68
N ALA A 103 -17.38 4.45 3.54
CA ALA A 103 -18.22 5.63 3.30
C ALA A 103 -19.11 5.43 2.07
N GLN A 104 -18.55 4.87 1.00
CA GLN A 104 -19.28 4.61 -0.23
C GLN A 104 -20.24 3.41 -0.11
N LEU A 105 -19.79 2.30 0.49
CA LEU A 105 -20.66 1.13 0.72
C LEU A 105 -21.86 1.50 1.60
N TYR A 106 -21.69 2.35 2.60
CA TYR A 106 -22.80 2.82 3.42
C TYR A 106 -23.69 3.80 2.68
N ASP A 107 -23.16 4.66 1.82
CA ASP A 107 -23.99 5.54 0.99
C ASP A 107 -24.91 4.73 0.05
N GLU A 108 -24.36 3.68 -0.57
CA GLU A 108 -25.14 2.76 -1.41
C GLU A 108 -26.16 1.95 -0.58
N TYR A 109 -25.75 1.45 0.59
CA TYR A 109 -26.65 0.73 1.50
C TYR A 109 -27.83 1.59 1.95
N ILE A 110 -27.58 2.85 2.34
CA ILE A 110 -28.59 3.80 2.76
C ILE A 110 -29.60 4.06 1.62
N LYS A 111 -29.10 4.26 0.40
CA LYS A 111 -29.95 4.48 -0.80
C LYS A 111 -30.75 3.25 -1.16
N LEU A 112 -30.14 2.07 -1.16
CA LEU A 112 -30.80 0.80 -1.52
C LEU A 112 -31.96 0.46 -0.57
N HIS A 113 -31.79 0.77 0.72
CA HIS A 113 -32.78 0.47 1.76
C HIS A 113 -33.71 1.64 2.07
N ASP A 114 -33.66 2.73 1.28
CA ASP A 114 -34.46 3.95 1.46
C ASP A 114 -34.40 4.51 2.90
N LEU A 115 -33.20 4.53 3.48
CA LEU A 115 -32.98 4.97 4.86
C LEU A 115 -32.86 6.49 4.92
N ASN A 116 -33.68 7.13 5.75
CA ASN A 116 -33.67 8.58 5.91
C ASN A 116 -32.72 9.03 7.04
N MET A 117 -31.49 9.40 6.68
CA MET A 117 -30.47 9.88 7.64
C MET A 117 -30.80 11.26 8.27
N TYR A 118 -31.72 12.03 7.67
CA TYR A 118 -32.15 13.33 8.17
C TYR A 118 -33.39 13.26 9.08
N GLY A 119 -33.93 12.06 9.27
CA GLY A 119 -35.08 11.81 10.14
C GLY A 119 -34.68 11.81 11.63
N HIS A 120 -35.69 11.85 12.50
CA HIS A 120 -35.47 11.79 13.96
C HIS A 120 -35.18 10.38 14.51
N LYS A 121 -35.34 9.36 13.69
CA LYS A 121 -35.14 7.96 14.10
C LYS A 121 -33.70 7.52 13.76
N LEU A 122 -33.02 6.95 14.75
CA LEU A 122 -31.69 6.35 14.53
C LEU A 122 -31.79 5.20 13.53
N ILE A 123 -31.10 5.32 12.39
CA ILE A 123 -30.92 4.22 11.43
C ILE A 123 -29.86 3.24 11.93
N LYS A 124 -30.04 1.96 11.58
CA LYS A 124 -29.06 0.92 11.88
C LYS A 124 -28.29 0.56 10.61
N LEU A 125 -26.99 0.49 10.71
CA LEU A 125 -26.08 0.12 9.63
C LEU A 125 -25.41 -1.22 9.95
N PRO A 126 -25.06 -2.04 8.97
CA PRO A 126 -24.25 -3.23 9.18
C PRO A 126 -22.90 -2.86 9.80
N MET A 127 -22.40 -3.71 10.72
CA MET A 127 -21.10 -3.49 11.36
C MET A 127 -19.96 -3.69 10.35
N PRO A 128 -19.01 -2.74 10.21
CA PRO A 128 -17.92 -2.87 9.25
C PRO A 128 -16.85 -3.85 9.75
N GLN A 129 -16.38 -4.73 8.85
CA GLN A 129 -15.22 -5.58 9.06
C GLN A 129 -14.28 -5.45 7.87
N TYR A 130 -13.02 -5.07 8.12
CA TYR A 130 -12.02 -4.89 7.07
C TYR A 130 -10.88 -5.89 7.24
N ILE A 131 -10.71 -6.78 6.27
CA ILE A 131 -9.67 -7.81 6.22
C ILE A 131 -8.78 -7.59 4.99
N VAL A 132 -7.48 -7.58 5.21
CA VAL A 132 -6.45 -7.48 4.16
C VAL A 132 -5.65 -8.78 4.16
N PHE A 133 -5.74 -9.54 3.08
CA PHE A 133 -4.96 -10.76 2.88
C PHE A 133 -3.61 -10.39 2.25
N TYR A 134 -2.56 -10.51 3.02
CA TYR A 134 -1.21 -10.24 2.53
C TYR A 134 -0.56 -11.52 2.02
N ASN A 135 -0.14 -11.45 0.75
CA ASN A 135 0.65 -12.49 0.10
C ASN A 135 1.84 -11.87 -0.65
N GLY A 136 2.67 -11.11 0.09
CA GLY A 136 3.88 -10.49 -0.44
C GLY A 136 5.15 -11.26 -0.06
N THR A 137 6.30 -10.66 -0.34
CA THR A 137 7.62 -11.24 -0.04
C THR A 137 8.28 -10.62 1.18
N GLU A 138 7.74 -9.53 1.72
CA GLU A 138 8.25 -8.90 2.92
C GLU A 138 7.81 -9.68 4.18
N GLN A 139 8.67 -9.72 5.18
CA GLN A 139 8.37 -10.39 6.47
C GLN A 139 7.41 -9.52 7.27
N ILE A 140 6.22 -10.04 7.55
CA ILE A 140 5.23 -9.41 8.42
C ILE A 140 4.69 -10.43 9.43
N PRO A 141 4.13 -10.00 10.57
CA PRO A 141 3.43 -10.89 11.48
C PRO A 141 2.29 -11.67 10.82
N ASP A 142 1.91 -12.79 11.40
CA ASP A 142 0.78 -13.60 10.93
C ASP A 142 -0.52 -12.79 10.89
N ASP A 143 -0.73 -11.97 11.92
CA ASP A 143 -1.93 -11.16 12.12
C ASP A 143 -1.55 -9.86 12.82
N HIS A 144 -1.93 -8.72 12.27
CA HIS A 144 -1.77 -7.42 12.90
C HIS A 144 -2.84 -6.46 12.40
N THR A 145 -3.03 -5.38 13.14
CA THR A 145 -4.03 -4.36 12.81
C THR A 145 -3.35 -3.04 12.50
N LEU A 146 -3.71 -2.45 11.38
CA LEU A 146 -3.39 -1.07 11.03
C LEU A 146 -4.57 -0.20 11.46
N VAL A 147 -4.30 0.97 12.01
CA VAL A 147 -5.32 1.90 12.51
C VAL A 147 -5.21 3.26 11.82
N LEU A 148 -6.36 3.90 11.58
CA LEU A 148 -6.43 5.19 10.91
C LEU A 148 -5.79 6.30 11.75
N SER A 149 -5.89 6.21 13.06
CA SER A 149 -5.29 7.17 14.00
C SER A 149 -3.78 7.34 13.83
N ASP A 150 -3.06 6.31 13.35
CA ASP A 150 -1.62 6.43 13.05
C ASP A 150 -1.31 7.38 11.88
N ALA A 151 -2.32 7.72 11.08
CA ALA A 151 -2.16 8.59 9.91
C ALA A 151 -2.52 10.06 10.19
N PHE A 152 -3.00 10.39 11.39
CA PHE A 152 -3.32 11.77 11.73
C PHE A 152 -2.06 12.52 12.16
N GLU A 153 -1.93 13.75 11.64
CA GLU A 153 -0.91 14.66 12.10
C GLU A 153 -1.23 15.09 13.55
N SER A 154 -0.24 15.01 14.44
CA SER A 154 -0.36 15.44 15.82
C SER A 154 0.37 16.76 16.02
N ASP A 155 -0.29 17.72 16.68
CA ASP A 155 0.36 18.94 17.17
C ASP A 155 0.99 18.62 18.54
N PRO A 156 2.34 18.63 18.68
CA PRO A 156 3.00 18.32 19.95
C PRO A 156 2.69 19.32 21.06
N THR A 157 2.07 20.47 20.72
CA THR A 157 1.67 21.50 21.68
C THR A 157 0.20 21.43 22.09
N ALA A 158 -0.61 20.62 21.39
CA ALA A 158 -2.01 20.40 21.71
C ALA A 158 -2.18 19.33 22.79
N ASN A 159 -3.26 19.41 23.56
CA ASN A 159 -3.67 18.32 24.42
C ASN A 159 -4.01 17.08 23.57
N GLU A 160 -3.76 15.90 24.09
CA GLU A 160 -4.21 14.64 23.45
C GLU A 160 -5.72 14.69 23.22
N MET A 161 -6.12 14.63 21.95
CA MET A 161 -7.52 14.56 21.54
C MET A 161 -7.81 13.17 20.99
N GLU A 162 -8.93 12.60 21.40
CA GLU A 162 -9.40 11.35 20.78
C GLU A 162 -9.94 11.66 19.36
N PRO A 163 -9.48 10.94 18.33
CA PRO A 163 -9.96 11.17 16.97
C PRO A 163 -11.44 10.84 16.84
N ALA A 164 -12.19 11.69 16.17
CA ALA A 164 -13.62 11.48 15.89
C ALA A 164 -13.88 10.31 14.89
N LEU A 165 -12.84 9.88 14.17
CA LEU A 165 -12.91 8.80 13.18
C LEU A 165 -11.81 7.77 13.45
N GLU A 166 -12.19 6.49 13.40
CA GLU A 166 -11.27 5.37 13.41
C GLU A 166 -11.68 4.32 12.36
N CYS A 167 -10.70 3.81 11.64
CA CYS A 167 -10.85 2.67 10.74
C CYS A 167 -9.72 1.69 10.99
N LYS A 168 -10.07 0.43 11.22
CA LYS A 168 -9.11 -0.63 11.53
C LYS A 168 -9.07 -1.62 10.38
N ALA A 169 -7.88 -1.86 9.82
CA ALA A 169 -7.64 -2.88 8.83
C ALA A 169 -6.84 -4.03 9.46
N ARG A 170 -7.47 -5.21 9.58
CA ARG A 170 -6.79 -6.42 10.05
C ARG A 170 -6.05 -7.05 8.89
N VAL A 171 -4.73 -7.12 8.98
CA VAL A 171 -3.86 -7.69 7.98
C VAL A 171 -3.49 -9.11 8.37
N MET A 172 -3.81 -10.07 7.52
CA MET A 172 -3.54 -11.49 7.71
C MET A 172 -2.53 -12.00 6.69
N ASN A 173 -1.40 -12.51 7.16
CA ASN A 173 -0.37 -13.09 6.29
C ASN A 173 -0.86 -14.47 5.78
N VAL A 174 -1.17 -14.55 4.49
CA VAL A 174 -1.65 -15.77 3.86
C VAL A 174 -0.58 -16.47 3.01
N ASN A 175 0.69 -16.21 3.28
CA ASN A 175 1.77 -17.00 2.70
C ASN A 175 1.79 -18.41 3.27
N SER A 176 2.37 -19.36 2.52
CA SER A 176 2.54 -20.73 2.98
C SER A 176 3.39 -20.79 4.26
N GLY A 177 2.90 -21.51 5.25
CA GLY A 177 3.51 -21.61 6.59
C GLY A 177 3.01 -20.60 7.61
N HIS A 178 2.15 -19.65 7.21
CA HIS A 178 1.54 -18.66 8.10
C HIS A 178 0.06 -18.97 8.37
N ASN A 179 -0.50 -18.43 9.46
CA ASN A 179 -1.92 -18.55 9.84
C ASN A 179 -2.48 -19.97 9.70
N ALA A 180 -1.78 -20.96 10.27
CA ALA A 180 -2.09 -22.39 10.11
C ALA A 180 -3.55 -22.73 10.48
N GLU A 181 -4.11 -22.10 11.51
CA GLU A 181 -5.50 -22.34 11.92
C GLU A 181 -6.49 -21.88 10.84
N LEU A 182 -6.30 -20.69 10.28
CA LEU A 182 -7.11 -20.15 9.19
C LEU A 182 -7.00 -21.04 7.93
N MET A 183 -5.78 -21.44 7.58
CA MET A 183 -5.51 -22.31 6.43
C MET A 183 -6.20 -23.67 6.56
N ASN A 184 -6.19 -24.26 7.75
CA ASN A 184 -6.88 -25.52 8.02
C ASN A 184 -8.41 -25.41 7.94
N LYS A 185 -8.97 -24.26 8.33
CA LYS A 185 -10.41 -23.99 8.27
C LYS A 185 -10.90 -23.60 6.87
N CYS A 186 -10.06 -22.98 6.04
CA CYS A 186 -10.39 -22.59 4.68
C CYS A 186 -9.44 -23.25 3.67
N ARG A 187 -9.82 -24.45 3.21
CA ARG A 187 -9.03 -25.23 2.24
C ARG A 187 -8.77 -24.44 0.96
N ARG A 188 -9.71 -23.62 0.51
CA ARG A 188 -9.58 -22.79 -0.70
C ARG A 188 -8.45 -21.77 -0.55
N LEU A 189 -8.36 -21.10 0.61
CA LEU A 189 -7.30 -20.16 0.92
C LEU A 189 -5.93 -20.86 1.01
N MET A 190 -5.88 -22.03 1.65
CA MET A 190 -4.67 -22.85 1.71
C MET A 190 -4.18 -23.21 0.30
N HIS A 191 -5.07 -23.66 -0.57
CA HIS A 191 -4.74 -24.01 -1.97
C HIS A 191 -4.23 -22.77 -2.74
N TYR A 192 -4.82 -21.59 -2.54
CA TYR A 192 -4.31 -20.35 -3.12
C TYR A 192 -2.88 -20.06 -2.66
N SER A 193 -2.63 -20.15 -1.37
CA SER A 193 -1.30 -19.96 -0.78
C SER A 193 -0.25 -20.93 -1.36
N LEU A 194 -0.58 -22.22 -1.45
CA LEU A 194 0.30 -23.24 -1.99
C LEU A 194 0.61 -23.01 -3.48
N PHE A 195 -0.37 -22.59 -4.26
CA PHE A 195 -0.19 -22.28 -5.68
C PHE A 195 0.80 -21.13 -5.89
N ILE A 196 0.62 -20.02 -5.16
CA ILE A 196 1.55 -18.89 -5.23
C ILE A 196 2.96 -19.27 -4.72
N ALA A 197 3.03 -20.04 -3.62
CA ALA A 197 4.30 -20.53 -3.10
C ALA A 197 5.05 -21.39 -4.12
N ARG A 198 4.34 -22.25 -4.88
CA ARG A 198 4.92 -23.10 -5.94
C ARG A 198 5.52 -22.26 -7.06
N ILE A 199 4.82 -21.23 -7.54
CA ILE A 199 5.35 -20.31 -8.56
C ILE A 199 6.64 -19.65 -8.08
N ARG A 200 6.65 -19.13 -6.84
CA ARG A 200 7.84 -18.49 -6.26
C ARG A 200 9.00 -19.46 -6.11
N GLN A 201 8.74 -20.68 -5.65
CA GLN A 201 9.76 -21.71 -5.53
C GLN A 201 10.41 -22.02 -6.89
N ASN A 202 9.61 -22.21 -7.93
CA ASN A 202 10.09 -22.47 -9.28
C ASN A 202 10.94 -21.32 -9.81
N THR A 203 10.50 -20.08 -9.61
CA THR A 203 11.25 -18.88 -9.99
C THR A 203 12.58 -18.77 -9.25
N ASN A 204 12.59 -19.04 -7.93
CA ASN A 204 13.81 -19.06 -7.13
C ASN A 204 14.79 -20.16 -7.54
N ASN A 205 14.27 -21.27 -8.09
CA ASN A 205 15.08 -22.37 -8.66
C ASN A 205 15.61 -22.06 -10.07
N GLY A 206 15.43 -20.82 -10.57
CA GLY A 206 15.99 -20.36 -11.83
C GLY A 206 15.10 -20.58 -13.07
N MET A 207 13.85 -20.99 -12.90
CA MET A 207 12.90 -21.04 -14.03
C MET A 207 12.52 -19.62 -14.46
N SER A 208 12.28 -19.44 -15.76
CA SER A 208 11.62 -18.22 -16.23
C SER A 208 10.22 -18.09 -15.60
N VAL A 209 9.71 -16.87 -15.49
CA VAL A 209 8.36 -16.63 -14.91
C VAL A 209 7.29 -17.44 -15.64
N GLU A 210 7.36 -17.49 -16.97
CA GLU A 210 6.43 -18.27 -17.79
C GLU A 210 6.49 -19.76 -17.48
N GLN A 211 7.69 -20.32 -17.44
CA GLN A 211 7.91 -21.74 -17.11
C GLN A 211 7.47 -22.06 -15.68
N ALA A 212 7.76 -21.17 -14.73
CA ALA A 212 7.38 -21.31 -13.33
C ALA A 212 5.85 -21.35 -13.14
N ILE A 213 5.13 -20.51 -13.87
CA ILE A 213 3.67 -20.48 -13.87
C ILE A 213 3.09 -21.74 -14.52
N ASP A 214 3.56 -22.12 -15.71
CA ASP A 214 3.05 -23.28 -16.45
C ASP A 214 3.28 -24.59 -15.68
N GLU A 215 4.42 -24.75 -15.02
CA GLU A 215 4.73 -25.89 -14.16
C GLU A 215 3.85 -25.89 -12.93
N ALA A 216 3.70 -24.75 -12.24
CA ALA A 216 2.87 -24.65 -11.05
C ALA A 216 1.39 -24.97 -11.36
N ILE A 217 0.86 -24.49 -12.49
CA ILE A 217 -0.51 -24.83 -12.93
C ILE A 217 -0.63 -26.36 -13.13
N THR A 218 0.31 -26.98 -13.82
CA THR A 218 0.29 -28.42 -14.11
C THR A 218 0.37 -29.21 -12.80
N TYR A 219 1.35 -28.90 -11.94
CA TYR A 219 1.51 -29.53 -10.64
C TYR A 219 0.24 -29.43 -9.80
N CYS A 220 -0.34 -28.24 -9.70
CA CYS A 220 -1.52 -28.01 -8.87
C CYS A 220 -2.76 -28.76 -9.40
N ILE A 221 -2.93 -28.86 -10.71
CA ILE A 221 -4.01 -29.67 -11.32
C ILE A 221 -3.83 -31.15 -10.96
N ASP A 222 -2.61 -31.67 -11.04
CA ASP A 222 -2.30 -33.08 -10.75
C ASP A 222 -2.48 -33.45 -9.28
N HIS A 223 -2.36 -32.44 -8.37
CA HIS A 223 -2.49 -32.62 -6.92
C HIS A 223 -3.82 -32.09 -6.34
N ASP A 224 -4.82 -31.85 -7.17
CA ASP A 224 -6.15 -31.33 -6.78
C ASP A 224 -6.13 -29.96 -6.04
N ILE A 225 -5.09 -29.15 -6.28
CA ILE A 225 -4.94 -27.80 -5.73
C ILE A 225 -5.58 -26.80 -6.70
N LEU A 226 -6.67 -26.13 -6.33
CA LEU A 226 -7.44 -25.20 -7.18
C LEU A 226 -7.79 -25.79 -8.56
N LYS A 227 -7.90 -27.09 -8.68
CA LYS A 227 -8.06 -27.80 -9.97
C LYS A 227 -9.25 -27.30 -10.79
N ASP A 228 -10.37 -27.04 -10.14
CA ASP A 228 -11.60 -26.51 -10.75
C ASP A 228 -11.36 -25.13 -11.39
N VAL A 229 -10.65 -24.24 -10.72
CA VAL A 229 -10.31 -22.90 -11.22
C VAL A 229 -9.29 -23.01 -12.35
N LEU A 230 -8.22 -23.80 -12.14
CA LEU A 230 -7.09 -23.92 -13.07
C LEU A 230 -7.47 -24.62 -14.36
N LEU A 231 -8.30 -25.67 -14.32
CA LEU A 231 -8.79 -26.35 -15.53
C LEU A 231 -9.73 -25.45 -16.34
N LYS A 232 -10.68 -24.80 -15.66
CA LYS A 232 -11.71 -23.99 -16.32
C LYS A 232 -11.13 -22.72 -16.95
N ASN A 233 -10.07 -22.15 -16.34
CA ASN A 233 -9.57 -20.81 -16.66
C ASN A 233 -8.06 -20.78 -16.92
N ARG A 234 -7.44 -21.88 -17.37
CA ARG A 234 -5.98 -22.02 -17.50
C ARG A 234 -5.30 -20.84 -18.23
N SER A 235 -5.81 -20.47 -19.39
CA SER A 235 -5.24 -19.37 -20.19
C SER A 235 -5.43 -17.99 -19.53
N GLU A 236 -6.57 -17.78 -18.91
CA GLU A 236 -6.88 -16.55 -18.21
C GLU A 236 -6.01 -16.40 -16.95
N VAL A 237 -5.90 -17.43 -16.12
CA VAL A 237 -5.03 -17.47 -14.93
C VAL A 237 -3.57 -17.26 -15.31
N ARG A 238 -3.09 -17.93 -16.37
CA ARG A 238 -1.74 -17.74 -16.90
C ARG A 238 -1.50 -16.28 -17.29
N HIS A 239 -2.41 -15.69 -18.04
CA HIS A 239 -2.31 -14.30 -18.48
C HIS A 239 -2.34 -13.31 -17.29
N MET A 240 -3.22 -13.53 -16.32
CA MET A 240 -3.28 -12.70 -15.10
C MET A 240 -1.95 -12.73 -14.35
N LEU A 241 -1.38 -13.92 -14.12
CA LEU A 241 -0.13 -14.09 -13.39
C LEU A 241 1.06 -13.48 -14.12
N LEU A 242 1.18 -13.67 -15.43
CA LEU A 242 2.24 -13.04 -16.23
C LEU A 242 2.18 -11.52 -16.14
N THR A 243 0.99 -10.94 -16.24
CA THR A 243 0.80 -9.50 -16.12
C THR A 243 1.17 -8.99 -14.72
N GLU A 244 0.80 -9.71 -13.67
CA GLU A 244 1.13 -9.36 -12.29
C GLU A 244 2.65 -9.39 -12.04
N PHE A 245 3.35 -10.42 -12.52
CA PHE A 245 4.81 -10.54 -12.37
C PHE A 245 5.56 -9.48 -13.16
N ASP A 246 5.13 -9.15 -14.38
CA ASP A 246 5.74 -8.10 -15.20
C ASP A 246 5.55 -6.71 -14.56
N GLU A 247 4.37 -6.43 -14.01
CA GLU A 247 4.10 -5.18 -13.31
C GLU A 247 4.93 -5.05 -12.03
N ASN A 248 5.09 -6.12 -11.26
CA ASN A 248 5.93 -6.11 -10.07
C ASN A 248 7.40 -5.90 -10.42
N LYS A 249 7.89 -6.50 -11.50
CA LYS A 249 9.25 -6.28 -12.00
C LYS A 249 9.44 -4.85 -12.46
N PHE A 250 8.49 -4.31 -13.22
CA PHE A 250 8.50 -2.92 -13.67
C PHE A 250 8.44 -1.94 -12.49
N ALA A 251 7.56 -2.16 -11.52
CA ALA A 251 7.44 -1.32 -10.34
C ALA A 251 8.74 -1.29 -9.51
N LYS A 252 9.39 -2.45 -9.34
CA LYS A 252 10.70 -2.55 -8.67
C LYS A 252 11.81 -1.84 -9.44
N SER A 253 11.82 -1.95 -10.77
CA SER A 253 12.77 -1.24 -11.64
C SER A 253 12.59 0.28 -11.52
N MET A 254 11.37 0.77 -11.64
CA MET A 254 11.04 2.19 -11.50
C MET A 254 11.35 2.73 -10.11
N TRP A 255 11.11 1.93 -9.06
CA TRP A 255 11.46 2.33 -7.69
C TRP A 255 12.99 2.45 -7.53
N LYS A 256 13.73 1.46 -8.07
CA LYS A 256 15.21 1.47 -8.02
C LYS A 256 15.78 2.66 -8.80
N GLU A 257 15.32 2.90 -10.02
CA GLU A 257 15.73 4.04 -10.85
C GLU A 257 15.38 5.37 -10.17
N GLY A 258 14.19 5.51 -9.61
CA GLY A 258 13.78 6.71 -8.87
C GLY A 258 14.59 6.94 -7.59
N HIS A 259 14.95 5.86 -6.89
CA HIS A 259 15.79 5.94 -5.69
C HIS A 259 17.23 6.33 -6.03
N GLU A 260 17.81 5.73 -7.08
CA GLU A 260 19.16 6.07 -7.57
C GLU A 260 19.23 7.52 -8.08
N SER A 261 18.22 7.97 -8.84
CA SER A 261 18.13 9.35 -9.32
C SER A 261 17.96 10.35 -8.16
N GLY A 262 17.05 10.07 -7.22
CA GLY A 262 16.82 10.92 -6.06
C GLY A 262 18.04 11.00 -5.11
N TYR A 263 18.78 9.90 -4.96
CA TYR A 263 20.03 9.90 -4.20
C TYR A 263 21.11 10.76 -4.87
N THR A 264 21.26 10.62 -6.20
CA THR A 264 22.24 11.38 -6.98
C THR A 264 21.90 12.88 -6.96
N GLU A 265 20.65 13.24 -7.27
CA GLU A 265 20.18 14.63 -7.24
C GLU A 265 20.30 15.26 -5.83
N GLY A 266 19.94 14.51 -4.78
CA GLY A 266 20.05 14.97 -3.41
C GLY A 266 21.49 15.16 -2.96
N HIS A 267 22.40 14.28 -3.39
CA HIS A 267 23.82 14.38 -3.07
C HIS A 267 24.46 15.57 -3.82
N GLU A 268 24.15 15.74 -5.10
CA GLU A 268 24.67 16.87 -5.90
C GLU A 268 24.14 18.22 -5.39
N SER A 269 22.86 18.31 -5.05
CA SER A 269 22.24 19.52 -4.51
C SER A 269 22.79 19.85 -3.13
N GLY A 270 22.89 18.86 -2.22
CA GLY A 270 23.43 19.06 -0.90
C GLY A 270 24.92 19.45 -0.90
N TYR A 271 25.70 18.90 -1.83
CA TYR A 271 27.11 19.29 -2.00
C TYR A 271 27.22 20.72 -2.52
N ALA A 272 26.42 21.11 -3.52
CA ALA A 272 26.42 22.46 -4.09
C ALA A 272 25.97 23.52 -3.04
N GLU A 273 24.89 23.27 -2.32
CA GLU A 273 24.39 24.14 -1.27
C GLU A 273 25.38 24.27 -0.10
N GLY A 274 25.99 23.16 0.33
CA GLY A 274 26.98 23.16 1.39
C GLY A 274 28.26 23.91 1.01
N HIS A 275 28.70 23.78 -0.26
CA HIS A 275 29.87 24.50 -0.76
C HIS A 275 29.58 26.01 -0.88
N GLU A 276 28.40 26.38 -1.38
CA GLU A 276 28.01 27.79 -1.53
C GLU A 276 27.86 28.49 -0.16
N SER A 277 27.19 27.80 0.80
CA SER A 277 27.04 28.28 2.17
C SER A 277 28.39 28.43 2.90
N GLY A 278 29.24 27.41 2.80
CA GLY A 278 30.59 27.45 3.42
C GLY A 278 31.49 28.53 2.83
N TYR A 279 31.39 28.78 1.53
CA TYR A 279 32.14 29.87 0.89
C TYR A 279 31.61 31.25 1.34
N ALA A 280 30.30 31.43 1.42
CA ALA A 280 29.69 32.67 1.90
C ALA A 280 30.05 32.98 3.36
N GLU A 281 29.96 31.98 4.24
CA GLU A 281 30.34 32.10 5.66
C GLU A 281 31.85 32.41 5.83
N GLY A 282 32.70 31.78 5.01
CA GLY A 282 34.14 32.07 4.98
C GLY A 282 34.43 33.51 4.59
N CYS A 283 33.80 34.01 3.51
CA CYS A 283 33.96 35.40 3.06
C CYS A 283 33.45 36.42 4.09
N GLU A 284 32.31 36.14 4.76
CA GLU A 284 31.76 37.02 5.79
C GLU A 284 32.67 37.09 7.01
N SER A 285 33.25 35.96 7.44
CA SER A 285 34.24 35.87 8.52
C SER A 285 35.50 36.67 8.19
N GLU A 286 36.02 36.55 6.95
CA GLU A 286 37.22 37.26 6.51
C GLU A 286 36.98 38.78 6.46
N LEU A 287 35.81 39.19 5.95
CA LEU A 287 35.40 40.61 5.92
C LEU A 287 35.31 41.20 7.33
N LYS A 288 34.77 40.45 8.29
CA LYS A 288 34.70 40.86 9.69
C LYS A 288 36.08 41.04 10.30
N ASN A 289 36.99 40.11 10.06
CA ASN A 289 38.37 40.24 10.51
C ASN A 289 39.07 41.46 9.91
N ILE A 290 38.87 41.78 8.63
CA ILE A 290 39.44 42.93 7.98
C ILE A 290 38.87 44.22 8.62
N LEU A 291 37.58 44.31 8.90
CA LEU A 291 36.94 45.44 9.54
C LEU A 291 37.46 45.68 10.97
N GLU A 292 37.67 44.60 11.74
CA GLU A 292 38.25 44.67 13.09
C GLU A 292 39.68 45.20 13.04
N ILE A 293 40.51 44.72 12.08
CA ILE A 293 41.87 45.23 11.88
C ILE A 293 41.85 46.72 11.50
N MET A 294 40.93 47.14 10.60
CA MET A 294 40.81 48.57 10.25
C MET A 294 40.38 49.44 11.39
N ASP A 295 39.52 48.96 12.26
CA ASP A 295 39.09 49.68 13.48
C ASP A 295 40.24 49.86 14.47
N GLU A 296 41.08 48.84 14.66
CA GLU A 296 42.30 48.90 15.49
C GLU A 296 43.34 49.89 14.90
N ILE A 297 43.54 49.88 13.57
CA ILE A 297 44.40 50.87 12.92
C ILE A 297 43.89 52.29 13.17
N ASN A 298 42.59 52.56 13.07
CA ASN A 298 41.97 53.83 13.34
C ASN A 298 42.12 54.28 14.81
N LYS A 299 42.24 53.33 15.77
CA LYS A 299 42.54 53.62 17.18
C LYS A 299 44.05 53.93 17.47
N GLY A 300 44.88 53.92 16.45
CA GLY A 300 46.34 54.19 16.54
C GLY A 300 47.21 52.96 16.81
N ASN A 301 46.61 51.77 16.57
CA ASN A 301 47.35 50.47 16.62
C ASN A 301 47.81 50.05 15.22
N ASP A 302 48.53 50.95 14.54
CA ASP A 302 48.88 50.87 13.09
C ASP A 302 50.24 50.16 12.83
N THR A 303 50.88 49.65 13.87
CA THR A 303 52.13 48.87 13.72
C THR A 303 51.85 47.40 13.74
N VAL A 304 52.58 46.59 12.92
CA VAL A 304 52.45 45.15 12.85
C VAL A 304 52.63 44.49 14.22
N GLU A 305 53.55 45.02 15.05
CA GLU A 305 53.80 44.52 16.40
C GLU A 305 52.57 44.67 17.34
N LYS A 306 51.82 45.80 17.21
CA LYS A 306 50.59 46.03 17.99
C LYS A 306 49.45 45.16 17.52
N LEU A 307 49.29 44.98 16.22
CA LEU A 307 48.25 44.08 15.67
C LEU A 307 48.48 42.63 16.04
N VAL A 308 49.70 42.14 15.93
CA VAL A 308 50.11 40.80 16.38
C VAL A 308 49.84 40.59 17.89
N ALA A 309 50.10 41.62 18.74
CA ALA A 309 49.83 41.56 20.16
C ALA A 309 48.35 41.47 20.50
N LEU A 310 47.47 41.93 19.60
CA LEU A 310 45.98 41.84 19.69
C LEU A 310 45.43 40.55 19.06
N GLY A 311 46.30 39.72 18.45
CA GLY A 311 45.93 38.41 17.90
C GLY A 311 45.50 38.43 16.40
N TYR A 312 45.85 39.49 15.68
CA TYR A 312 45.56 39.63 14.23
C TYR A 312 46.77 39.18 13.37
#